data_ad88d91e7620508cc458b0e44a0da8b7
#
_entry.id   ad88d91e7620508cc458b0e44a0da8b7
#
_cell.length_a   1.000
_cell.length_b   1.000
_cell.length_c   1.000
_cell.angle_alpha   90.00
_cell.angle_beta   90.00
_cell.angle_gamma   90.00
#
_symmetry.space_group_name_H-M   'P 1'
#
loop_
_entity.id
_entity.type
_entity.pdbx_description
1 polymer ?
#
loop_
_entity_poly.entity_id
_entity_poly.type
_entity_poly.pdbx_seq_one_letter_code
_entity_poly.pdbx_strand_id
1 'polypeptide(L)'
;MNVSASNYIQGLGDAIGEWRRKVLDNLRKLEIEEGEKYLAIMEASMEIFNELDYPDALTGGLRRYADTARAIIERTRSDLTNAIVSESLRKELKDK
;
A
#
# COMPACT_ATOMS: atom_id res chain seq x y z
N MET A 1 -1.88 -18.18 20.31
CA MET A 1 -1.83 -17.66 20.23
C MET A 1 -1.12 -16.97 20.00
N ASN A 2 -0.63 -16.98 19.60
CA ASN A 2 0.15 -15.96 19.79
C ASN A 2 1.10 -15.75 18.72
N VAL A 3 0.59 -15.40 17.55
CA VAL A 3 1.43 -14.68 16.63
C VAL A 3 1.72 -13.38 17.34
N SER A 4 2.94 -13.16 17.68
CA SER A 4 3.30 -11.91 18.32
C SER A 4 3.03 -10.76 17.38
N ALA A 5 2.72 -9.60 17.96
CA ALA A 5 2.51 -8.40 17.15
C ALA A 5 3.71 -8.12 16.25
N SER A 6 4.92 -8.43 16.72
CA SER A 6 6.12 -8.18 15.93
C SER A 6 6.17 -9.04 14.67
N ASN A 7 5.80 -10.33 14.79
CA ASN A 7 5.79 -11.21 13.62
C ASN A 7 4.75 -10.76 12.61
N TYR A 8 3.58 -10.35 13.09
CA TYR A 8 2.52 -9.89 12.21
C TYR A 8 2.92 -8.64 11.44
N ILE A 9 3.42 -7.63 12.15
CA ILE A 9 3.75 -6.36 11.49
C ILE A 9 4.95 -6.50 10.55
N GLN A 10 5.90 -7.36 10.87
CA GLN A 10 7.02 -7.59 9.97
C GLN A 10 6.57 -8.29 8.71
N GLY A 11 5.73 -9.31 8.84
CA GLY A 11 5.16 -10.00 7.69
C GLY A 11 4.31 -9.07 6.83
N LEU A 12 3.52 -8.22 7.47
CA LEU A 12 2.71 -7.25 6.77
C LEU A 12 3.59 -6.25 6.02
N GLY A 13 4.67 -5.78 6.64
CA GLY A 13 5.59 -4.87 5.98
C GLY A 13 6.21 -5.46 4.74
N ASP A 14 6.62 -6.74 4.80
CA ASP A 14 7.17 -7.43 3.64
C ASP A 14 6.13 -7.56 2.53
N ALA A 15 4.90 -7.90 2.90
CA ALA A 15 3.81 -8.05 1.93
C ALA A 15 3.49 -6.70 1.27
N ILE A 16 3.44 -5.63 2.06
CA ILE A 16 3.16 -4.30 1.54
C ILE A 16 4.24 -3.89 0.53
N GLY A 17 5.51 -4.19 0.82
CA GLY A 17 6.59 -3.92 -0.10
C GLY A 17 6.42 -4.65 -1.42
N GLU A 18 6.02 -5.93 -1.37
CA GLU A 18 5.78 -6.72 -2.57
C GLU A 18 4.59 -6.19 -3.36
N TRP A 19 3.51 -5.84 -2.69
CA TRP A 19 2.33 -5.29 -3.35
C TRP A 19 2.64 -3.95 -4.00
N ARG A 20 3.43 -3.11 -3.33
CA ARG A 20 3.86 -1.84 -3.93
C ARG A 20 4.63 -2.07 -5.22
N ARG A 21 5.52 -3.06 -5.22
CA ARG A 21 6.28 -3.40 -6.42
C ARG A 21 5.35 -3.78 -7.56
N LYS A 22 4.30 -4.55 -7.26
CA LYS A 22 3.32 -4.94 -8.27
C LYS A 22 2.52 -3.76 -8.77
N VAL A 23 2.17 -2.82 -7.89
CA VAL A 23 1.50 -1.60 -8.32
C VAL A 23 2.38 -0.82 -9.30
N LEU A 24 3.64 -0.63 -8.95
CA LEU A 24 4.56 0.13 -9.80
C LEU A 24 4.76 -0.56 -11.16
N ASP A 25 4.83 -1.89 -11.15
CA ASP A 25 4.91 -2.67 -12.40
C ASP A 25 3.67 -2.44 -13.27
N ASN A 26 2.49 -2.48 -12.64
CA ASN A 26 1.24 -2.26 -13.35
C ASN A 26 1.17 -0.84 -13.92
N LEU A 27 1.61 0.15 -13.15
CA LEU A 27 1.60 1.52 -13.62
C LEU A 27 2.52 1.72 -14.82
N ARG A 28 3.67 1.06 -14.80
CA ARG A 28 4.59 1.13 -15.91
C ARG A 28 4.00 0.57 -17.20
N LYS A 29 3.10 -0.41 -17.07
CA LYS A 29 2.40 -1.02 -18.20
C LYS A 29 1.06 -0.37 -18.49
N LEU A 30 0.73 0.70 -17.80
CA LEU A 30 -0.55 1.41 -17.89
C LEU A 30 -1.74 0.52 -17.51
N GLU A 31 -1.51 -0.44 -16.63
CA GLU A 31 -2.57 -1.30 -16.10
C GLU A 31 -3.09 -0.71 -14.80
N ILE A 32 -3.79 0.41 -14.91
CA ILE A 32 -4.25 1.19 -13.77
C ILE A 32 -5.18 0.38 -12.86
N GLU A 33 -6.13 -0.34 -13.45
CA GLU A 33 -7.11 -1.10 -12.67
C GLU A 33 -6.45 -2.19 -11.83
N GLU A 34 -5.44 -2.85 -12.37
CA GLU A 34 -4.70 -3.87 -11.62
C GLU A 34 -3.94 -3.22 -10.47
N GLY A 35 -3.35 -2.05 -10.71
CA GLY A 35 -2.69 -1.31 -9.65
C GLY A 35 -3.64 -0.94 -8.53
N GLU A 36 -4.86 -0.54 -8.87
CA GLU A 36 -5.85 -0.21 -7.85
C GLU A 36 -6.23 -1.40 -6.99
N LYS A 37 -6.28 -2.60 -7.59
CA LYS A 37 -6.57 -3.81 -6.84
C LYS A 37 -5.51 -4.08 -5.78
N TYR A 38 -4.24 -3.94 -6.14
CA TYR A 38 -3.17 -4.17 -5.18
C TYR A 38 -3.16 -3.10 -4.09
N LEU A 39 -3.45 -1.85 -4.44
CA LEU A 39 -3.56 -0.80 -3.43
C LEU A 39 -4.69 -1.11 -2.45
N ALA A 40 -5.84 -1.59 -2.96
CA ALA A 40 -6.96 -1.95 -2.10
C ALA A 40 -6.57 -3.06 -1.12
N ILE A 41 -5.78 -4.04 -1.58
CA ILE A 41 -5.30 -5.11 -0.71
C ILE A 41 -4.39 -4.54 0.38
N MET A 42 -3.50 -3.62 0.02
CA MET A 42 -2.61 -2.98 0.97
C MET A 42 -3.41 -2.23 2.05
N GLU A 43 -4.40 -1.47 1.61
CA GLU A 43 -5.24 -0.70 2.52
C GLU A 43 -6.04 -1.60 3.45
N ALA A 44 -6.63 -2.66 2.90
CA ALA A 44 -7.41 -3.61 3.69
C ALA A 44 -6.55 -4.32 4.72
N SER A 45 -5.33 -4.69 4.34
CA SER A 45 -4.42 -5.36 5.26
C SER A 45 -4.01 -4.46 6.41
N MET A 46 -3.77 -3.18 6.13
CA MET A 46 -3.41 -2.22 7.16
C MET A 46 -4.61 -1.96 8.09
N GLU A 47 -5.80 -1.92 7.52
CA GLU A 47 -7.02 -1.72 8.30
C GLU A 47 -7.23 -2.87 9.27
N ILE A 48 -6.99 -4.11 8.83
CA ILE A 48 -7.06 -5.27 9.70
C ILE A 48 -6.07 -5.13 10.85
N PHE A 49 -4.84 -4.72 10.54
CA PHE A 49 -3.84 -4.51 11.59
C PHE A 49 -4.30 -3.46 12.60
N ASN A 50 -4.89 -2.37 12.11
CA ASN A 50 -5.37 -1.29 13.00
C ASN A 50 -6.51 -1.74 13.89
N GLU A 51 -7.30 -2.71 13.46
CA GLU A 51 -8.42 -3.23 14.25
C GLU A 51 -7.98 -4.22 15.31
N LEU A 52 -6.81 -4.81 15.14
CA LEU A 52 -6.25 -5.68 16.16
C LEU A 52 -5.76 -4.82 17.31
N ASP A 53 -6.02 -5.26 18.51
CA ASP A 53 -5.71 -4.46 19.69
C ASP A 53 -4.24 -4.61 20.10
N TYR A 54 -3.37 -4.14 19.19
CA TYR A 54 -1.94 -4.21 19.44
C TYR A 54 -1.30 -2.92 19.98
N PRO A 55 -1.99 -1.76 20.03
CA PRO A 55 -1.29 -0.51 20.33
C PRO A 55 -0.45 -0.53 21.59
N ASP A 56 -0.96 -1.15 22.65
CA ASP A 56 -0.26 -1.19 23.91
C ASP A 56 0.86 -2.23 23.94
N ALA A 57 0.85 -3.15 22.99
CA ALA A 57 1.86 -4.19 22.90
C ALA A 57 3.02 -3.79 21.98
N LEU A 58 2.90 -2.66 21.28
CA LEU A 58 3.91 -2.25 20.33
C LEU A 58 5.04 -1.49 21.03
N THR A 59 6.26 -1.96 20.81
CA THR A 59 7.45 -1.21 21.21
C THR A 59 7.65 -0.06 20.21
N GLY A 60 8.57 0.85 20.53
CA GLY A 60 8.90 1.96 19.61
C GLY A 60 9.35 1.46 18.25
N GLY A 61 10.10 0.36 18.21
CA GLY A 61 10.54 -0.22 16.93
C GLY A 61 9.40 -0.73 16.10
N LEU A 62 8.43 -1.40 16.73
CA LEU A 62 7.26 -1.92 16.02
C LEU A 62 6.35 -0.81 15.55
N ARG A 63 6.23 0.27 16.31
CA ARG A 63 5.48 1.44 15.87
C ARG A 63 6.09 2.04 14.62
N ARG A 64 7.41 2.04 14.57
CA ARG A 64 8.12 2.54 13.39
C ARG A 64 7.82 1.69 12.17
N TYR A 65 7.76 0.37 12.33
CA TYR A 65 7.35 -0.52 11.24
C TYR A 65 5.96 -0.19 10.73
N ALA A 66 5.02 0.00 11.66
CA ALA A 66 3.65 0.33 11.30
C ALA A 66 3.57 1.68 10.58
N ASP A 67 4.31 2.66 11.08
CA ASP A 67 4.33 3.99 10.46
C ASP A 67 4.94 3.94 9.06
N THR A 68 6.00 3.15 8.90
CA THR A 68 6.63 2.96 7.60
C THR A 68 5.66 2.31 6.62
N ALA A 69 4.91 1.30 7.07
CA ALA A 69 3.92 0.64 6.23
C ALA A 69 2.86 1.64 5.77
N ARG A 70 2.36 2.47 6.68
CA ARG A 70 1.37 3.49 6.32
C ARG A 70 1.91 4.49 5.31
N ALA A 71 3.18 4.89 5.49
CA ALA A 71 3.83 5.83 4.58
C ALA A 71 3.96 5.23 3.18
N ILE A 72 4.29 3.94 3.10
CA ILE A 72 4.40 3.25 1.81
C ILE A 72 3.04 3.21 1.11
N ILE A 73 1.98 2.93 1.85
CA ILE A 73 0.63 2.90 1.29
C ILE A 73 0.24 4.28 0.77
N GLU A 74 0.53 5.33 1.54
CA GLU A 74 0.22 6.70 1.13
C GLU A 74 0.98 7.08 -0.15
N ARG A 75 2.25 6.72 -0.22
CA ARG A 75 3.06 6.99 -1.41
C ARG A 75 2.51 6.24 -2.61
N THR A 76 2.09 5.00 -2.41
CA THR A 76 1.53 4.18 -3.48
C THR A 76 0.23 4.79 -3.99
N ARG A 77 -0.61 5.28 -3.07
CA ARG A 77 -1.86 5.95 -3.43
C ARG A 77 -1.58 7.20 -4.25
N SER A 78 -0.59 7.99 -3.86
CA SER A 78 -0.18 9.18 -4.62
C SER A 78 0.31 8.82 -6.01
N ASP A 79 1.15 7.80 -6.12
CA ASP A 79 1.67 7.36 -7.41
C ASP A 79 0.53 6.93 -8.34
N LEU A 80 -0.43 6.21 -7.79
CA LEU A 80 -1.58 5.73 -8.56
C LEU A 80 -2.46 6.90 -9.00
N THR A 81 -2.72 7.84 -8.09
CA THR A 81 -3.51 9.03 -8.40
C THR A 81 -2.85 9.83 -9.53
N ASN A 82 -1.54 10.02 -9.44
CA ASN A 82 -0.81 10.75 -10.47
C ASN A 82 -0.87 10.03 -11.81
N ALA A 83 -0.81 8.70 -11.79
CA ALA A 83 -0.90 7.91 -13.01
C ALA A 83 -2.28 8.04 -13.64
N ILE A 84 -3.34 8.05 -12.82
CA ILE A 84 -4.71 8.21 -13.30
C ILE A 84 -4.88 9.58 -13.97
N VAL A 85 -4.39 10.63 -13.30
CA VAL A 85 -4.48 11.99 -13.84
C VAL A 85 -3.72 12.10 -15.17
N SER A 86 -2.50 11.57 -15.21
CA SER A 86 -1.67 11.61 -16.41
C SER A 86 -2.35 10.88 -17.57
N GLU A 87 -2.94 9.72 -17.29
CA GLU A 87 -3.61 8.92 -18.32
C GLU A 87 -4.85 9.64 -18.84
N SER A 88 -5.61 10.27 -17.94
CA SER A 88 -6.80 11.05 -18.31
C SER A 88 -6.42 12.21 -19.23
N LEU A 89 -5.35 12.92 -18.88
CA LEU A 89 -4.86 14.05 -19.67
C LEU A 89 -4.38 13.58 -21.03
N ARG A 90 -3.67 12.46 -21.07
CA ARG A 90 -3.17 11.92 -22.33
C ARG A 90 -4.31 11.55 -23.27
N LYS A 91 -5.38 10.95 -22.75
CA LYS A 91 -6.55 10.62 -23.54
C LYS A 91 -7.23 11.88 -24.09
N GLU A 92 -7.32 12.91 -23.27
CA GLU A 92 -7.91 14.17 -23.68
C GLU A 92 -7.13 14.81 -24.83
N LEU A 93 -5.81 14.82 -24.73
CA LEU A 93 -4.96 15.36 -25.77
C LEU A 93 -5.04 14.55 -27.08
N LYS A 94 -5.20 13.24 -26.94
CA LYS A 94 -5.28 12.35 -28.10
C LYS A 94 -6.59 12.52 -28.85
N ASP A 95 -7.65 12.89 -28.17
CA ASP A 95 -8.97 13.06 -28.78
C ASP A 95 -9.12 14.39 -29.52
N LYS A 96 -8.13 15.25 -29.44
CA LYS A 96 -8.07 16.48 -30.21
C LYS A 96 -7.26 16.27 -31.46
#